data_c1236c5ed3de6c096fd246a47f6d368c
#
_entry.id   c1236c5ed3de6c096fd246a47f6d368c
#
_cell.length_a   1.000
_cell.length_b   1.000
_cell.length_c   1.000
_cell.angle_alpha   90.00
_cell.angle_beta   90.00
_cell.angle_gamma   90.00
#
_symmetry.space_group_name_H-M   'P 1'
#
loop_
_entity.id
_entity.type
_entity.pdbx_description
1 polymer ?
#
loop_
_entity_poly.entity_id
_entity_poly.type
_entity_poly.pdbx_seq_one_letter_code
_entity_poly.pdbx_strand_id
1 'polypeptide(L)'
;MARVLILHPERAARKSLQQQAGQNHQVTTASDVRAAFKALAKTRPALVVAGLNGKRRDALEFLGQLKRDGTKQPTIVVASAGEGVYEPLAMKLGAAAFLEYPVEQATLTRAISKVLTADFSEKGDQPPLTEEERSANLTELEATLNRRMKCFAGKNLVYLQSFVLGVGRTSKPRIALKCPLRQKYGDPPNVYYEYVRDVCCSNPESCSAYQTFKKRHSA
;
A
#
# COMPACT_ATOMS: atom_id res chain seq x y z
N MET A 1 6.46 -21.53 17.01
CA MET A 1 6.06 -21.94 15.64
C MET A 1 5.06 -20.93 15.10
N ALA A 2 5.36 -20.28 13.97
CA ALA A 2 4.44 -19.34 13.33
C ALA A 2 3.66 -20.01 12.21
N ARG A 3 2.50 -19.44 11.84
CA ARG A 3 1.75 -19.86 10.65
C ARG A 3 2.24 -19.06 9.44
N VAL A 4 2.63 -19.75 8.39
CA VAL A 4 3.14 -19.17 7.14
C VAL A 4 2.24 -19.59 5.99
N LEU A 5 1.83 -18.65 5.16
CA LEU A 5 1.11 -18.91 3.91
C LEU A 5 2.09 -18.80 2.73
N ILE A 6 2.12 -19.80 1.86
CA ILE A 6 2.90 -19.76 0.64
C ILE A 6 1.96 -19.62 -0.55
N LEU A 7 2.06 -18.50 -1.25
CA LEU A 7 1.39 -18.24 -2.51
C LEU A 7 2.38 -18.43 -3.67
N HIS A 8 2.21 -19.46 -4.48
CA HIS A 8 3.02 -19.63 -5.68
C HIS A 8 2.23 -20.40 -6.75
N PRO A 9 2.14 -19.89 -8.00
CA PRO A 9 1.37 -20.54 -9.06
C PRO A 9 1.99 -21.89 -9.48
N GLU A 10 3.31 -21.96 -9.49
CA GLU A 10 4.03 -23.14 -9.89
C GLU A 10 4.10 -24.18 -8.76
N ARG A 11 3.65 -25.41 -9.06
CA ARG A 11 3.56 -26.49 -8.07
C ARG A 11 4.93 -26.91 -7.51
N ALA A 12 5.94 -26.98 -8.35
CA ALA A 12 7.29 -27.39 -7.94
C ALA A 12 7.91 -26.39 -6.96
N ALA A 13 7.90 -25.10 -7.30
CA ALA A 13 8.40 -24.03 -6.44
C ALA A 13 7.60 -23.95 -5.14
N ARG A 14 6.27 -24.06 -5.21
CA ARG A 14 5.40 -24.07 -4.02
C ARG A 14 5.75 -25.22 -3.07
N LYS A 15 5.99 -26.44 -3.61
CA LYS A 15 6.38 -27.61 -2.81
C LYS A 15 7.76 -27.42 -2.18
N SER A 16 8.74 -26.90 -2.93
CA SER A 16 10.08 -26.59 -2.42
C SER A 16 10.03 -25.58 -1.26
N LEU A 17 9.35 -24.46 -1.44
CA LEU A 17 9.18 -23.45 -0.39
C LEU A 17 8.42 -24.01 0.83
N GLN A 18 7.43 -24.87 0.60
CA GLN A 18 6.69 -25.53 1.68
C GLN A 18 7.60 -26.46 2.50
N GLN A 19 8.47 -27.22 1.87
CA GLN A 19 9.43 -28.10 2.56
C GLN A 19 10.42 -27.28 3.38
N GLN A 20 10.97 -26.19 2.81
CA GLN A 20 11.93 -25.32 3.50
C GLN A 20 11.31 -24.61 4.71
N ALA A 21 10.15 -24.00 4.55
CA ALA A 21 9.48 -23.28 5.62
C ALA A 21 8.83 -24.23 6.65
N GLY A 22 8.39 -25.41 6.22
CA GLY A 22 7.68 -26.39 7.03
C GLY A 22 8.50 -27.03 8.14
N GLN A 23 9.83 -26.93 8.08
CA GLN A 23 10.69 -27.46 9.14
C GLN A 23 10.50 -26.73 10.49
N ASN A 24 10.19 -25.44 10.43
CA ASN A 24 10.11 -24.58 11.62
C ASN A 24 8.74 -23.93 11.82
N HIS A 25 7.82 -24.03 10.84
CA HIS A 25 6.56 -23.31 10.84
C HIS A 25 5.40 -24.19 10.35
N GLN A 26 4.17 -23.81 10.72
CA GLN A 26 2.96 -24.39 10.14
C GLN A 26 2.71 -23.73 8.77
N VAL A 27 2.73 -24.53 7.71
CA VAL A 27 2.61 -24.00 6.34
C VAL A 27 1.27 -24.33 5.72
N THR A 28 0.60 -23.30 5.21
CA THR A 28 -0.55 -23.42 4.30
C THR A 28 -0.11 -22.97 2.91
N THR A 29 -0.67 -23.55 1.86
CA THR A 29 -0.29 -23.21 0.48
C THR A 29 -1.49 -22.74 -0.34
N ALA A 30 -1.24 -21.81 -1.28
CA ALA A 30 -2.21 -21.31 -2.23
C ALA A 30 -1.60 -21.29 -3.65
N SER A 31 -2.39 -21.59 -4.67
CA SER A 31 -1.96 -21.63 -6.07
C SER A 31 -2.18 -20.32 -6.83
N ASP A 32 -3.00 -19.45 -6.29
CA ASP A 32 -3.41 -18.21 -6.89
C ASP A 32 -3.83 -17.18 -5.82
N VAL A 33 -4.02 -15.93 -6.23
CA VAL A 33 -4.35 -14.81 -5.35
C VAL A 33 -5.67 -15.03 -4.61
N ARG A 34 -6.69 -15.57 -5.29
CA ARG A 34 -8.00 -15.82 -4.69
C ARG A 34 -7.92 -16.87 -3.58
N ALA A 35 -7.21 -17.96 -3.85
CA ALA A 35 -6.95 -19.01 -2.85
C ALA A 35 -6.13 -18.46 -1.66
N ALA A 36 -5.17 -17.57 -1.93
CA ALA A 36 -4.38 -16.92 -0.89
C ALA A 36 -5.23 -16.06 0.03
N PHE A 37 -6.13 -15.22 -0.50
CA PHE A 37 -7.04 -14.42 0.32
C PHE A 37 -8.03 -15.28 1.14
N LYS A 38 -8.51 -16.37 0.55
CA LYS A 38 -9.35 -17.33 1.28
C LYS A 38 -8.59 -18.01 2.43
N ALA A 39 -7.34 -18.39 2.19
CA ALA A 39 -6.46 -18.95 3.20
C ALA A 39 -6.11 -17.92 4.29
N LEU A 40 -5.82 -16.68 3.91
CA LEU A 40 -5.52 -15.56 4.81
C LEU A 40 -6.68 -15.34 5.81
N ALA A 41 -7.91 -15.31 5.32
CA ALA A 41 -9.09 -15.15 6.17
C ALA A 41 -9.30 -16.33 7.13
N LYS A 42 -8.99 -17.56 6.67
CA LYS A 42 -9.22 -18.78 7.46
C LYS A 42 -8.13 -19.05 8.49
N THR A 43 -6.85 -18.91 8.09
CA THR A 43 -5.70 -19.36 8.89
C THR A 43 -5.00 -18.24 9.64
N ARG A 44 -5.23 -16.97 9.25
CA ARG A 44 -4.57 -15.79 9.81
C ARG A 44 -3.06 -16.00 9.94
N PRO A 45 -2.34 -16.17 8.85
CA PRO A 45 -0.90 -16.43 8.91
C PRO A 45 -0.15 -15.19 9.44
N ALA A 46 0.91 -15.44 10.20
CA ALA A 46 1.80 -14.38 10.66
C ALA A 46 2.64 -13.78 9.52
N LEU A 47 2.85 -14.56 8.45
CA LEU A 47 3.66 -14.19 7.30
C LEU A 47 3.14 -14.85 6.02
N VAL A 48 3.25 -14.13 4.91
CA VAL A 48 3.05 -14.67 3.56
C VAL A 48 4.36 -14.70 2.80
N VAL A 49 4.64 -15.81 2.11
CA VAL A 49 5.72 -15.92 1.12
C VAL A 49 5.06 -16.00 -0.25
N ALA A 50 5.20 -14.96 -1.06
CA ALA A 50 4.51 -14.82 -2.34
C ALA A 50 5.49 -14.94 -3.51
N GLY A 51 5.23 -15.91 -4.40
CA GLY A 51 6.03 -16.16 -5.59
C GLY A 51 5.72 -15.21 -6.74
N LEU A 52 6.76 -14.71 -7.37
CA LEU A 52 6.70 -13.90 -8.58
C LEU A 52 7.40 -14.65 -9.71
N ASN A 53 6.70 -14.94 -10.79
CA ASN A 53 7.29 -15.46 -12.01
C ASN A 53 6.82 -14.66 -13.23
N GLY A 54 7.64 -14.66 -14.31
CA GLY A 54 7.44 -13.78 -15.47
C GLY A 54 6.10 -13.91 -16.20
N LYS A 55 5.42 -15.04 -16.03
CA LYS A 55 4.11 -15.28 -16.65
C LYS A 55 2.94 -14.82 -15.79
N ARG A 56 3.12 -14.83 -14.45
CA ARG A 56 2.07 -14.52 -13.49
C ARG A 56 2.62 -13.63 -12.39
N ARG A 57 2.04 -12.47 -12.26
CA ARG A 57 2.45 -11.47 -11.26
C ARG A 57 1.65 -11.58 -9.96
N ASP A 58 1.32 -12.82 -9.55
CA ASP A 58 0.44 -13.08 -8.41
C ASP A 58 0.92 -12.40 -7.12
N ALA A 59 2.24 -12.36 -6.90
CA ALA A 59 2.80 -11.66 -5.71
C ALA A 59 2.54 -10.15 -5.73
N LEU A 60 2.70 -9.49 -6.88
CA LEU A 60 2.44 -8.05 -7.02
C LEU A 60 0.94 -7.73 -6.95
N GLU A 61 0.10 -8.58 -7.56
CA GLU A 61 -1.35 -8.46 -7.48
C GLU A 61 -1.83 -8.62 -6.03
N PHE A 62 -1.33 -9.64 -5.33
CA PHE A 62 -1.62 -9.88 -3.92
C PHE A 62 -1.23 -8.68 -3.04
N LEU A 63 0.00 -8.18 -3.17
CA LEU A 63 0.46 -6.98 -2.45
C LEU A 63 -0.38 -5.75 -2.80
N GLY A 64 -0.68 -5.55 -4.07
CA GLY A 64 -1.51 -4.43 -4.54
C GLY A 64 -2.91 -4.48 -3.93
N GLN A 65 -3.50 -5.66 -3.78
CA GLN A 65 -4.81 -5.84 -3.16
C GLN A 65 -4.74 -5.63 -1.64
N LEU A 66 -3.75 -6.17 -0.94
CA LEU A 66 -3.50 -5.90 0.48
C LEU A 66 -3.38 -4.38 0.74
N LYS A 67 -2.65 -3.69 -0.12
CA LYS A 67 -2.46 -2.24 -0.01
C LYS A 67 -3.76 -1.47 -0.23
N ARG A 68 -4.58 -1.87 -1.21
CA ARG A 68 -5.91 -1.26 -1.45
C ARG A 68 -6.86 -1.48 -0.26
N ASP A 69 -6.83 -2.69 0.30
CA ASP A 69 -7.68 -3.07 1.43
C ASP A 69 -7.17 -2.49 2.76
N GLY A 70 -6.00 -1.84 2.76
CA GLY A 70 -5.35 -1.32 3.95
C GLY A 70 -4.89 -2.42 4.92
N THR A 71 -4.82 -3.66 4.46
CA THR A 71 -4.43 -4.82 5.27
C THR A 71 -2.92 -4.89 5.36
N LYS A 72 -2.40 -4.83 6.57
CA LYS A 72 -0.97 -5.03 6.84
C LYS A 72 -0.71 -6.51 7.07
N GLN A 73 -0.26 -7.19 6.05
CA GLN A 73 0.16 -8.58 6.11
C GLN A 73 1.65 -8.65 5.74
N PRO A 74 2.53 -9.01 6.68
CA PRO A 74 3.94 -9.21 6.35
C PRO A 74 4.09 -10.16 5.17
N THR A 75 4.76 -9.72 4.13
CA THR A 75 4.88 -10.50 2.88
C THR A 75 6.31 -10.47 2.37
N ILE A 76 6.92 -11.65 2.21
CA ILE A 76 8.20 -11.83 1.52
C ILE A 76 7.88 -12.20 0.08
N VAL A 77 8.48 -11.50 -0.88
CA VAL A 77 8.39 -11.85 -2.30
C VAL A 77 9.57 -12.76 -2.68
N VAL A 78 9.29 -13.86 -3.34
CA VAL A 78 10.29 -14.76 -3.93
C VAL A 78 10.12 -14.74 -5.43
N ALA A 79 11.04 -14.09 -6.13
CA ALA A 79 10.99 -13.90 -7.57
C ALA A 79 11.81 -14.95 -8.30
N SER A 80 11.39 -15.34 -9.48
CA SER A 80 12.20 -16.18 -10.38
C SER A 80 13.45 -15.42 -10.85
N ALA A 81 14.48 -16.13 -11.25
CA ALA A 81 15.70 -15.53 -11.79
C ALA A 81 15.39 -14.56 -12.94
N GLY A 82 15.98 -13.38 -12.89
CA GLY A 82 15.76 -12.30 -13.85
C GLY A 82 14.55 -11.40 -13.56
N GLU A 83 13.77 -11.67 -12.52
CA GLU A 83 12.62 -10.87 -12.12
C GLU A 83 12.97 -9.79 -11.06
N GLY A 84 14.27 -9.63 -10.76
CA GLY A 84 14.78 -8.61 -9.81
C GLY A 84 14.36 -7.18 -10.16
N VAL A 85 14.04 -6.89 -11.41
CA VAL A 85 13.52 -5.60 -11.89
C VAL A 85 12.22 -5.19 -11.17
N TYR A 86 11.50 -6.15 -10.59
CA TYR A 86 10.26 -5.88 -9.84
C TYR A 86 10.48 -5.61 -8.35
N GLU A 87 11.70 -5.74 -7.82
CA GLU A 87 11.99 -5.47 -6.42
C GLU A 87 11.54 -4.07 -5.97
N PRO A 88 11.87 -2.96 -6.68
CA PRO A 88 11.44 -1.63 -6.26
C PRO A 88 9.91 -1.50 -6.21
N LEU A 89 9.21 -2.16 -7.14
CA LEU A 89 7.75 -2.16 -7.16
C LEU A 89 7.18 -2.98 -6.02
N ALA A 90 7.72 -4.16 -5.74
CA ALA A 90 7.29 -5.02 -4.63
C ALA A 90 7.48 -4.31 -3.29
N MET A 91 8.62 -3.67 -3.08
CA MET A 91 8.90 -2.88 -1.87
C MET A 91 7.95 -1.68 -1.74
N LYS A 92 7.67 -0.97 -2.83
CA LYS A 92 6.68 0.13 -2.86
C LYS A 92 5.25 -0.35 -2.55
N LEU A 93 4.92 -1.58 -2.91
CA LEU A 93 3.63 -2.20 -2.59
C LEU A 93 3.55 -2.72 -1.15
N GLY A 94 4.66 -2.73 -0.41
CA GLY A 94 4.72 -3.10 1.00
C GLY A 94 5.27 -4.50 1.25
N ALA A 95 6.08 -5.05 0.33
CA ALA A 95 6.86 -6.25 0.62
C ALA A 95 7.83 -5.99 1.78
N ALA A 96 7.94 -6.95 2.70
CA ALA A 96 8.87 -6.89 3.82
C ALA A 96 10.29 -7.31 3.44
N ALA A 97 10.41 -8.17 2.42
CA ALA A 97 11.68 -8.58 1.83
C ALA A 97 11.44 -9.09 0.39
N PHE A 98 12.52 -9.06 -0.40
CA PHE A 98 12.55 -9.60 -1.75
C PHE A 98 13.72 -10.58 -1.87
N LEU A 99 13.47 -11.76 -2.38
CA LEU A 99 14.45 -12.84 -2.57
C LEU A 99 14.36 -13.36 -4.01
N GLU A 100 15.48 -13.83 -4.57
CA GLU A 100 15.48 -14.48 -5.89
C GLU A 100 15.53 -16.00 -5.74
N TYR A 101 14.72 -16.69 -6.54
CA TYR A 101 14.71 -18.16 -6.61
C TYR A 101 15.79 -18.65 -7.59
N PRO A 102 16.52 -19.74 -7.31
CA PRO A 102 16.35 -20.65 -6.16
C PRO A 102 16.85 -20.07 -4.85
N VAL A 103 15.99 -20.11 -3.83
CA VAL A 103 16.34 -19.62 -2.49
C VAL A 103 16.93 -20.74 -1.67
N GLU A 104 18.11 -20.50 -1.11
CA GLU A 104 18.70 -21.39 -0.12
C GLU A 104 17.85 -21.40 1.16
N GLN A 105 17.73 -22.59 1.77
CA GLN A 105 16.94 -22.77 2.99
C GLN A 105 17.38 -21.82 4.12
N ALA A 106 18.67 -21.63 4.33
CA ALA A 106 19.21 -20.73 5.34
C ALA A 106 18.79 -19.28 5.11
N THR A 107 18.79 -18.84 3.84
CA THR A 107 18.39 -17.50 3.43
C THR A 107 16.89 -17.27 3.67
N LEU A 108 16.05 -18.22 3.27
CA LEU A 108 14.59 -18.14 3.51
C LEU A 108 14.28 -18.15 5.00
N THR A 109 14.89 -19.03 5.79
CA THR A 109 14.71 -19.12 7.24
C THR A 109 15.11 -17.80 7.93
N ARG A 110 16.24 -17.23 7.54
CA ARG A 110 16.72 -15.94 8.07
C ARG A 110 15.76 -14.80 7.71
N ALA A 111 15.29 -14.76 6.47
CA ALA A 111 14.32 -13.75 6.05
C ALA A 111 12.98 -13.88 6.81
N ILE A 112 12.46 -15.10 6.95
CA ILE A 112 11.25 -15.37 7.73
C ILE A 112 11.45 -14.93 9.18
N SER A 113 12.54 -15.34 9.83
CA SER A 113 12.83 -14.96 11.22
C SER A 113 12.96 -13.44 11.38
N LYS A 114 13.69 -12.78 10.48
CA LYS A 114 13.84 -11.31 10.49
C LYS A 114 12.50 -10.60 10.37
N VAL A 115 11.62 -11.07 9.50
CA VAL A 115 10.29 -10.45 9.31
C VAL A 115 9.37 -10.76 10.49
N LEU A 116 9.44 -11.94 11.09
CA LEU A 116 8.63 -12.30 12.26
C LEU A 116 9.12 -11.64 13.56
N THR A 117 10.43 -11.34 13.67
CA THR A 117 11.00 -10.63 14.82
C THR A 117 11.05 -9.12 14.65
N ALA A 118 11.00 -8.62 13.41
CA ALA A 118 10.76 -7.22 13.18
C ALA A 118 9.36 -6.91 13.70
N ASP A 119 9.30 -6.00 14.67
CA ASP A 119 8.03 -5.54 15.25
C ASP A 119 7.16 -4.87 14.15
N PHE A 120 6.50 -5.71 13.35
CA PHE A 120 5.41 -5.24 12.50
C PHE A 120 4.21 -4.77 13.33
N SER A 121 4.19 -5.09 14.63
CA SER A 121 3.22 -4.62 15.62
C SER A 121 3.37 -3.13 15.92
N GLU A 122 4.57 -2.58 15.96
CA GLU A 122 4.76 -1.20 16.42
C GLU A 122 4.32 -0.10 15.44
N LYS A 123 3.91 -0.46 14.21
CA LYS A 123 3.20 0.50 13.33
C LYS A 123 1.74 0.15 13.06
N GLY A 124 1.19 -0.85 13.73
CA GLY A 124 -0.12 -1.43 13.45
C GLY A 124 -1.17 -1.32 14.54
N ASP A 125 -0.76 -1.25 15.80
CA ASP A 125 -1.64 -1.11 16.96
C ASP A 125 -1.44 0.24 17.67
N GLN A 126 -1.43 1.32 16.91
CA GLN A 126 -1.90 2.56 17.53
C GLN A 126 -3.38 2.35 17.82
N PRO A 127 -3.84 2.57 19.06
CA PRO A 127 -5.25 2.58 19.36
C PRO A 127 -5.95 3.47 18.33
N PRO A 128 -7.19 3.16 17.92
CA PRO A 128 -7.86 3.94 16.92
C PRO A 128 -7.80 5.41 17.35
N LEU A 129 -7.24 6.26 16.48
CA LEU A 129 -7.12 7.69 16.74
C LEU A 129 -8.45 8.21 17.28
N THR A 130 -8.40 8.93 18.39
CA THR A 130 -9.58 9.64 18.90
C THR A 130 -10.09 10.60 17.84
N GLU A 131 -11.33 11.05 17.94
CA GLU A 131 -11.92 11.98 16.97
C GLU A 131 -11.14 13.30 16.91
N GLU A 132 -10.58 13.72 18.04
CA GLU A 132 -9.71 14.89 18.18
C GLU A 132 -8.35 14.70 17.49
N GLU A 133 -7.72 13.54 17.63
CA GLU A 133 -6.47 13.22 16.93
C GLU A 133 -6.66 13.05 15.42
N ARG A 134 -7.82 12.58 14.98
CA ARG A 134 -8.19 12.53 13.55
C ARG A 134 -8.34 13.92 12.97
N SER A 135 -8.99 14.82 13.70
CA SER A 135 -9.16 16.21 13.32
C SER A 135 -7.83 16.96 13.28
N ALA A 136 -6.95 16.75 14.26
CA ALA A 136 -5.62 17.34 14.31
C ALA A 136 -4.75 16.89 13.12
N ASN A 137 -4.73 15.60 12.80
CA ASN A 137 -3.99 15.07 11.66
C ASN A 137 -4.52 15.57 10.31
N LEU A 138 -5.83 15.76 10.18
CA LEU A 138 -6.45 16.34 8.99
C LEU A 138 -6.05 17.81 8.82
N THR A 139 -6.06 18.57 9.90
CA THR A 139 -5.67 20.00 9.91
C THR A 139 -4.19 20.16 9.55
N GLU A 140 -3.32 19.28 10.05
CA GLU A 140 -1.90 19.28 9.72
C GLU A 140 -1.65 18.94 8.25
N LEU A 141 -2.36 17.93 7.71
CA LEU A 141 -2.31 17.57 6.31
C LEU A 141 -2.76 18.73 5.42
N GLU A 142 -3.87 19.36 5.74
CA GLU A 142 -4.38 20.56 5.04
C GLU A 142 -3.36 21.70 5.07
N ALA A 143 -2.83 22.03 6.23
CA ALA A 143 -1.85 23.07 6.39
C ALA A 143 -0.57 22.80 5.58
N THR A 144 -0.13 21.54 5.56
CA THR A 144 1.07 21.13 4.80
C THR A 144 0.84 21.21 3.29
N LEU A 145 -0.30 20.73 2.80
CA LEU A 145 -0.64 20.78 1.38
C LEU A 145 -0.87 22.23 0.94
N ASN A 146 -1.61 23.02 1.71
CA ASN A 146 -1.89 24.42 1.39
C ASN A 146 -0.60 25.27 1.35
N ARG A 147 0.37 25.02 2.22
CA ARG A 147 1.69 25.67 2.15
C ARG A 147 2.48 25.33 0.90
N ARG A 148 2.31 24.13 0.36
CA ARG A 148 3.00 23.66 -0.85
C ARG A 148 2.30 24.04 -2.15
N MET A 149 1.03 24.43 -2.09
CA MET A 149 0.25 24.77 -3.27
C MET A 149 0.81 25.99 -3.99
N LYS A 150 1.03 25.86 -5.29
CA LYS A 150 1.41 26.97 -6.19
C LYS A 150 0.22 27.67 -6.85
N CYS A 151 -0.97 27.06 -6.84
CA CYS A 151 -2.19 27.76 -7.19
C CYS A 151 -2.59 28.67 -6.04
N PHE A 152 -3.36 29.69 -6.25
CA PHE A 152 -3.71 30.83 -5.34
C PHE A 152 -3.80 30.59 -3.79
N ALA A 153 -3.40 29.45 -3.28
CA ALA A 153 -3.44 29.11 -1.86
C ALA A 153 -2.66 30.13 -0.99
N GLY A 154 -1.48 30.54 -1.44
CA GLY A 154 -0.68 31.54 -0.74
C GLY A 154 -1.30 32.94 -0.68
N LYS A 155 -2.40 33.18 -1.40
CA LYS A 155 -3.15 34.43 -1.41
C LYS A 155 -4.51 34.31 -0.73
N ASN A 156 -4.74 33.26 0.05
CA ASN A 156 -5.99 32.99 0.77
C ASN A 156 -7.24 32.86 -0.11
N LEU A 157 -7.10 32.58 -1.40
CA LEU A 157 -8.21 32.52 -2.34
C LEU A 157 -8.71 31.11 -2.63
N VAL A 158 -7.83 30.10 -2.46
CA VAL A 158 -8.16 28.69 -2.68
C VAL A 158 -7.50 27.84 -1.61
N TYR A 159 -8.29 27.06 -0.89
CA TYR A 159 -7.82 26.13 0.12
C TYR A 159 -8.27 24.72 -0.21
N LEU A 160 -7.37 23.76 -0.01
CA LEU A 160 -7.76 22.36 0.08
C LEU A 160 -8.41 22.14 1.44
N GLN A 161 -9.50 21.41 1.43
CA GLN A 161 -10.16 20.91 2.64
C GLN A 161 -10.14 19.39 2.62
N SER A 162 -9.74 18.79 3.72
CA SER A 162 -9.86 17.37 3.94
C SER A 162 -11.17 17.05 4.64
N PHE A 163 -11.74 15.88 4.36
CA PHE A 163 -12.91 15.40 5.09
C PHE A 163 -12.92 13.88 5.09
N VAL A 164 -13.54 13.33 6.13
CA VAL A 164 -13.67 11.89 6.30
C VAL A 164 -14.87 11.39 5.49
N LEU A 165 -14.64 10.51 4.54
CA LEU A 165 -15.70 9.88 3.73
C LEU A 165 -16.42 8.75 4.47
N GLY A 166 -15.99 8.40 5.66
CA GLY A 166 -16.51 7.32 6.47
C GLY A 166 -15.40 6.38 6.93
N VAL A 167 -15.72 5.56 7.91
CA VAL A 167 -14.82 4.50 8.38
C VAL A 167 -15.12 3.28 7.53
N GLY A 168 -14.18 2.87 6.69
CA GLY A 168 -14.29 1.62 5.94
C GLY A 168 -14.26 0.40 6.86
N ARG A 169 -14.36 -0.82 6.29
CA ARG A 169 -14.21 -2.09 7.04
C ARG A 169 -12.88 -2.22 7.79
N THR A 170 -11.91 -1.43 7.43
CA THR A 170 -10.66 -1.21 8.18
C THR A 170 -10.83 0.06 8.98
N SER A 171 -10.46 0.08 10.24
CA SER A 171 -10.56 1.20 11.18
C SER A 171 -9.85 2.50 10.76
N LYS A 172 -9.39 2.61 9.52
CA LYS A 172 -8.73 3.80 8.99
C LYS A 172 -9.74 4.72 8.30
N PRO A 173 -9.78 6.01 8.67
CA PRO A 173 -10.62 6.98 7.99
C PRO A 173 -10.21 7.10 6.51
N ARG A 174 -11.19 7.08 5.63
CA ARG A 174 -10.99 7.43 4.22
C ARG A 174 -11.03 8.96 4.12
N ILE A 175 -9.92 9.54 3.71
CA ILE A 175 -9.77 11.00 3.61
C ILE A 175 -9.89 11.38 2.13
N ALA A 176 -10.70 12.38 1.83
CA ALA A 176 -10.74 13.01 0.52
C ALA A 176 -10.32 14.49 0.65
N LEU A 177 -9.72 15.01 -0.40
CA LEU A 177 -9.32 16.41 -0.49
C LEU A 177 -10.30 17.16 -1.38
N LYS A 178 -10.78 18.31 -0.92
CA LYS A 178 -11.72 19.18 -1.62
C LYS A 178 -11.03 20.44 -2.13
N CYS A 179 -11.08 20.64 -3.45
CA CYS A 179 -10.69 21.89 -4.08
C CYS A 179 -11.95 22.74 -4.37
N PRO A 180 -12.08 23.94 -3.83
CA PRO A 180 -13.23 24.82 -4.07
C PRO A 180 -13.47 25.15 -5.53
N LEU A 181 -12.41 25.17 -6.37
CA LEU A 181 -12.53 25.47 -7.79
C LEU A 181 -13.08 24.31 -8.62
N ARG A 182 -12.88 23.07 -8.18
CA ARG A 182 -13.30 21.89 -8.96
C ARG A 182 -14.68 21.38 -8.58
N GLN A 183 -15.18 21.68 -7.41
CA GLN A 183 -16.46 21.21 -6.85
C GLN A 183 -16.68 19.69 -6.87
N LYS A 184 -15.84 18.92 -7.54
CA LYS A 184 -15.86 17.46 -7.60
C LYS A 184 -14.57 16.91 -7.05
N TYR A 185 -14.71 15.83 -6.29
CA TYR A 185 -13.60 15.01 -5.79
C TYR A 185 -13.34 13.93 -6.80
N GLY A 186 -12.07 13.72 -7.13
CA GLY A 186 -11.69 12.58 -7.93
C GLY A 186 -11.93 11.30 -7.13
N ASP A 187 -12.66 10.37 -7.69
CA ASP A 187 -12.70 9.00 -7.26
C ASP A 187 -11.72 8.22 -8.15
N PRO A 188 -10.78 7.46 -7.60
CA PRO A 188 -10.52 7.13 -6.20
C PRO A 188 -9.62 8.16 -5.50
N PRO A 189 -9.62 8.21 -4.14
CA PRO A 189 -8.87 9.19 -3.34
C PRO A 189 -7.38 9.29 -3.65
N ASN A 190 -6.75 8.18 -4.03
CA ASN A 190 -5.32 8.12 -4.36
C ASN A 190 -4.96 8.93 -5.61
N VAL A 191 -5.81 8.90 -6.63
CA VAL A 191 -5.60 9.66 -7.88
C VAL A 191 -5.68 11.16 -7.60
N TYR A 192 -6.57 11.58 -6.70
CA TYR A 192 -6.69 12.98 -6.38
C TYR A 192 -5.50 13.51 -5.55
N TYR A 193 -4.94 12.70 -4.66
CA TYR A 193 -3.73 13.05 -3.92
C TYR A 193 -2.53 13.21 -4.87
N GLU A 194 -2.38 12.32 -5.84
CA GLU A 194 -1.36 12.43 -6.90
C GLU A 194 -1.58 13.69 -7.73
N TYR A 195 -2.81 13.98 -8.11
CA TYR A 195 -3.17 15.21 -8.81
C TYR A 195 -2.79 16.46 -8.01
N VAL A 196 -3.09 16.50 -6.71
CA VAL A 196 -2.71 17.63 -5.84
C VAL A 196 -1.20 17.80 -5.80
N ARG A 197 -0.46 16.72 -5.64
CA ARG A 197 1.02 16.73 -5.62
C ARG A 197 1.59 17.23 -6.94
N ASP A 198 1.15 16.65 -8.05
CA ASP A 198 1.79 16.82 -9.35
C ASP A 198 1.29 18.07 -10.08
N VAL A 199 0.05 18.47 -9.84
CA VAL A 199 -0.56 19.66 -10.47
C VAL A 199 -0.60 20.83 -9.48
N CYS A 200 -1.32 20.72 -8.38
CA CYS A 200 -1.55 21.87 -7.50
C CYS A 200 -0.26 22.37 -6.83
N CYS A 201 0.63 21.45 -6.44
CA CYS A 201 1.87 21.77 -5.76
C CYS A 201 3.08 21.94 -6.72
N SER A 202 2.96 21.51 -7.98
CA SER A 202 4.08 21.56 -8.94
C SER A 202 3.78 22.45 -10.13
N ASN A 203 2.78 22.13 -10.93
CA ASN A 203 2.42 22.87 -12.14
C ASN A 203 0.92 23.18 -12.22
N PRO A 204 0.42 24.22 -11.52
CA PRO A 204 -1.00 24.56 -11.51
C PRO A 204 -1.53 25.04 -12.88
N GLU A 205 -0.68 25.47 -13.79
CA GLU A 205 -1.08 25.89 -15.14
C GLU A 205 -1.67 24.73 -15.98
N SER A 206 -1.40 23.48 -15.62
CA SER A 206 -2.04 22.32 -16.24
C SER A 206 -3.48 22.06 -15.74
N CYS A 207 -3.95 22.80 -14.72
CA CYS A 207 -5.29 22.66 -14.18
C CYS A 207 -6.29 23.60 -14.90
N SER A 208 -7.26 23.02 -15.59
CA SER A 208 -8.30 23.80 -16.32
C SER A 208 -9.13 24.70 -15.40
N ALA A 209 -9.44 24.25 -14.17
CA ALA A 209 -10.16 25.05 -13.17
C ALA A 209 -9.32 26.25 -12.70
N TYR A 210 -8.02 26.08 -12.52
CA TYR A 210 -7.11 27.16 -12.18
C TYR A 210 -6.99 28.17 -13.32
N GLN A 211 -6.85 27.71 -14.57
CA GLN A 211 -6.80 28.62 -15.72
C GLN A 211 -8.09 29.44 -15.88
N THR A 212 -9.24 28.79 -15.68
CA THR A 212 -10.53 29.49 -15.76
C THR A 212 -10.65 30.54 -14.65
N PHE A 213 -10.22 30.20 -13.44
CA PHE A 213 -10.19 31.14 -12.30
C PHE A 213 -9.25 32.32 -12.58
N LYS A 214 -8.04 32.04 -13.06
CA LYS A 214 -7.03 33.06 -13.41
C LYS A 214 -7.57 34.05 -14.45
N LYS A 215 -8.20 33.56 -15.51
CA LYS A 215 -8.82 34.41 -16.54
C LYS A 215 -9.91 35.33 -16.00
N ARG A 216 -10.70 34.87 -15.02
CA ARG A 216 -11.78 35.67 -14.40
C ARG A 216 -11.28 36.75 -13.43
N HIS A 217 -10.09 36.60 -12.87
CA HIS A 217 -9.56 37.47 -11.82
C HIS A 217 -8.31 38.24 -12.26
N SER A 218 -7.89 38.10 -13.52
CA SER A 218 -6.78 38.87 -14.14
C SER A 218 -7.28 39.99 -15.07
N ALA A 219 -8.59 40.25 -15.06
CA ALA A 219 -9.23 41.36 -15.80
C ALA A 219 -9.48 42.57 -14.88
#